data_675e02ad2f01352221d6054a6215014e
#
_entry.id   675e02ad2f01352221d6054a6215014e
#
_cell.length_a   1.000
_cell.length_b   1.000
_cell.length_c   1.000
_cell.angle_alpha   90.00
_cell.angle_beta   90.00
_cell.angle_gamma   90.00
#
_symmetry.space_group_name_H-M   'P 1'
#
loop_
_entity.id
_entity.type
_entity.pdbx_description
1 polymer ?
#
loop_
_entity_poly.entity_id
_entity_poly.type
_entity_poly.pdbx_seq_one_letter_code
_entity_poly.pdbx_strand_id
1 'polypeptide(L)'
;SPDYGAEMISAMKSVRSLSIVTDPDNLFSNATGILANTRGRGIAWERPISIEFIDPDHPSDSFQSGAGLRMHGNGSRGNPKNSLRLLFRADYGAKKLEYPLFGENWVTQKFNTIVLRAQAANSWTSSRAEDRASTTFLQDTFAKDTQGAMGHPTAGSTFVHLFLNGTYWGLYNPTERPDGSFGEDHFGGDDTDYDAVNRRFSVEVLSGTKTHWDEMITHSNTLLDSQVEYEQLDDYIDVDNLIDYMLVHQFMQTRDGPDDHGHNNMRLVRRNNPSGPWRAYAWDMEYSMIDTTGTRDYTYPFPIYSSSRSGNRDITDSIASVYLRLKDNNPEFQLRYADRAYRHLYHGGALSEQGAAARFESRVHEIESAVVAESARWGDQRR
;
A
#
# COMPACT_ATOMS: atom_id res chain seq x y z
N SER A 1 -3.86 -27.66 13.81
CA SER A 1 -4.70 -27.84 15.00
C SER A 1 -5.75 -28.90 14.76
N PRO A 2 -6.06 -29.79 15.73
CA PRO A 2 -7.16 -30.75 15.59
C PRO A 2 -8.51 -30.05 15.32
N ASP A 3 -8.67 -28.81 15.78
CA ASP A 3 -9.93 -28.06 15.69
C ASP A 3 -10.27 -27.61 14.26
N TYR A 4 -9.25 -27.37 13.42
CA TYR A 4 -9.42 -26.84 12.06
C TYR A 4 -8.93 -27.77 10.96
N GLY A 5 -8.54 -29.00 11.29
CA GLY A 5 -8.01 -29.95 10.31
C GLY A 5 -9.00 -30.31 9.20
N ALA A 6 -10.30 -30.37 9.52
CA ALA A 6 -11.35 -30.63 8.55
C ALA A 6 -11.57 -29.48 7.56
N GLU A 7 -11.26 -28.24 7.95
CA GLU A 7 -11.45 -27.05 7.12
C GLU A 7 -10.25 -26.74 6.23
N MET A 8 -9.11 -27.42 6.42
CA MET A 8 -7.86 -27.07 5.74
C MET A 8 -7.97 -27.12 4.20
N ILE A 9 -8.66 -28.13 3.66
CA ILE A 9 -8.78 -28.29 2.20
C ILE A 9 -9.63 -27.16 1.60
N SER A 10 -10.74 -26.80 2.25
CA SER A 10 -11.58 -25.68 1.82
C SER A 10 -10.85 -24.34 1.98
N ALA A 11 -10.13 -24.16 3.09
CA ALA A 11 -9.31 -22.98 3.33
C ALA A 11 -8.27 -22.77 2.22
N MET A 12 -7.56 -23.83 1.82
CA MET A 12 -6.53 -23.77 0.77
C MET A 12 -7.11 -23.51 -0.64
N LYS A 13 -8.43 -23.64 -0.82
CA LYS A 13 -9.13 -23.39 -2.08
C LYS A 13 -9.94 -22.08 -2.07
N SER A 14 -10.00 -21.38 -0.94
CA SER A 14 -10.89 -20.23 -0.78
C SER A 14 -10.41 -18.97 -1.48
N VAL A 15 -9.13 -18.89 -1.82
CA VAL A 15 -8.52 -17.84 -2.65
C VAL A 15 -7.56 -18.47 -3.64
N ARG A 16 -7.21 -17.73 -4.68
CA ARG A 16 -6.22 -18.15 -5.68
C ARG A 16 -4.89 -18.49 -5.05
N SER A 17 -4.14 -19.40 -5.66
CA SER A 17 -2.79 -19.75 -5.25
C SER A 17 -1.76 -19.15 -6.19
N LEU A 18 -0.68 -18.60 -5.64
CA LEU A 18 0.52 -18.19 -6.35
C LEU A 18 1.66 -19.13 -5.98
N SER A 19 2.13 -19.90 -6.94
CA SER A 19 3.30 -20.76 -6.78
C SER A 19 4.53 -20.09 -7.37
N ILE A 20 5.59 -19.97 -6.58
CA ILE A 20 6.90 -19.46 -7.00
C ILE A 20 7.89 -20.63 -6.94
N VAL A 21 8.55 -20.90 -8.07
CA VAL A 21 9.56 -21.95 -8.19
C VAL A 21 10.87 -21.31 -8.67
N THR A 22 11.96 -21.66 -7.98
CA THR A 22 13.31 -21.22 -8.31
C THR A 22 14.33 -22.19 -7.72
N ASP A 23 15.61 -22.05 -8.12
CA ASP A 23 16.69 -22.76 -7.46
C ASP A 23 16.65 -22.50 -5.93
N PRO A 24 16.68 -23.54 -5.07
CA PRO A 24 16.69 -23.35 -3.62
C PRO A 24 17.78 -22.39 -3.11
N ASP A 25 18.93 -22.33 -3.77
CA ASP A 25 20.01 -21.41 -3.42
C ASP A 25 19.62 -19.94 -3.60
N ASN A 26 18.72 -19.63 -4.54
CA ASN A 26 18.17 -18.27 -4.71
C ASN A 26 17.34 -17.80 -3.50
N LEU A 27 16.79 -18.72 -2.73
CA LEU A 27 15.98 -18.43 -1.55
C LEU A 27 16.79 -18.56 -0.25
N PHE A 28 17.53 -19.66 -0.07
CA PHE A 28 18.00 -20.10 1.23
C PHE A 28 19.52 -20.13 1.42
N SER A 29 20.33 -20.02 0.35
CA SER A 29 21.78 -19.98 0.46
C SER A 29 22.26 -18.77 1.31
N ASN A 30 23.20 -19.00 2.21
CA ASN A 30 23.81 -17.92 3.00
C ASN A 30 24.55 -16.90 2.10
N ALA A 31 25.02 -17.31 0.93
CA ALA A 31 25.77 -16.42 0.02
C ALA A 31 24.83 -15.62 -0.89
N THR A 32 23.77 -16.23 -1.42
CA THR A 32 22.97 -15.67 -2.51
C THR A 32 21.47 -15.65 -2.24
N GLY A 33 20.99 -16.39 -1.24
CA GLY A 33 19.58 -16.56 -0.94
C GLY A 33 18.94 -15.30 -0.38
N ILE A 34 17.84 -14.86 -0.98
CA ILE A 34 17.18 -13.61 -0.59
C ILE A 34 16.50 -13.70 0.78
N LEU A 35 16.03 -14.89 1.19
CA LEU A 35 15.43 -15.11 2.51
C LEU A 35 16.49 -15.24 3.62
N ALA A 36 17.70 -15.68 3.28
CA ALA A 36 18.84 -15.70 4.20
C ALA A 36 19.46 -14.29 4.33
N ASN A 37 19.39 -13.47 3.28
CA ASN A 37 20.00 -12.14 3.19
C ASN A 37 18.94 -11.05 2.99
N THR A 38 17.95 -10.97 3.89
CA THR A 38 16.76 -10.14 3.76
C THR A 38 17.06 -8.63 3.59
N ARG A 39 18.25 -8.16 3.98
CA ARG A 39 18.69 -6.77 3.83
C ARG A 39 19.25 -6.44 2.44
N GLY A 40 19.50 -7.44 1.59
CA GLY A 40 20.00 -7.25 0.23
C GLY A 40 19.07 -6.37 -0.62
N ARG A 41 19.66 -5.47 -1.42
CA ARG A 41 18.92 -4.48 -2.23
C ARG A 41 19.49 -4.38 -3.65
N GLY A 42 18.68 -3.85 -4.55
CA GLY A 42 19.09 -3.59 -5.93
C GLY A 42 19.05 -4.83 -6.81
N ILE A 43 19.56 -4.68 -8.05
CA ILE A 43 19.55 -5.72 -9.07
C ILE A 43 20.37 -6.96 -8.68
N ALA A 44 21.46 -6.77 -7.92
CA ALA A 44 22.30 -7.86 -7.44
C ALA A 44 21.56 -8.84 -6.51
N TRP A 45 20.43 -8.44 -5.94
CA TRP A 45 19.57 -9.25 -5.09
C TRP A 45 18.22 -9.59 -5.75
N GLU A 46 18.16 -9.56 -7.08
CA GLU A 46 17.04 -10.07 -7.87
C GLU A 46 17.33 -11.50 -8.30
N ARG A 47 16.35 -12.39 -8.15
CA ARG A 47 16.49 -13.80 -8.49
C ARG A 47 15.49 -14.19 -9.57
N PRO A 48 15.90 -14.92 -10.61
CA PRO A 48 14.99 -15.46 -11.60
C PRO A 48 14.06 -16.48 -10.97
N ILE A 49 12.78 -16.41 -11.31
CA ILE A 49 11.75 -17.34 -10.84
C ILE A 49 10.81 -17.72 -11.97
N SER A 50 10.16 -18.86 -11.82
CA SER A 50 8.89 -19.18 -12.48
C SER A 50 7.76 -18.92 -11.51
N ILE A 51 6.71 -18.25 -11.97
CA ILE A 51 5.47 -18.06 -11.23
C ILE A 51 4.34 -18.80 -11.93
N GLU A 52 3.44 -19.35 -11.16
CA GLU A 52 2.18 -19.94 -11.60
C GLU A 52 1.04 -19.42 -10.75
N PHE A 53 0.01 -18.87 -11.41
CA PHE A 53 -1.25 -18.54 -10.78
C PHE A 53 -2.23 -19.69 -11.01
N ILE A 54 -2.85 -20.15 -9.94
CA ILE A 54 -3.80 -21.26 -9.96
C ILE A 54 -5.10 -20.73 -9.38
N ASP A 55 -6.12 -20.65 -10.24
CA ASP A 55 -7.47 -20.32 -9.82
C ASP A 55 -8.23 -21.62 -9.58
N PRO A 56 -8.66 -21.91 -8.32
CA PRO A 56 -9.34 -23.16 -8.00
C PRO A 56 -10.74 -23.25 -8.60
N ASP A 57 -11.41 -22.12 -8.82
CA ASP A 57 -12.77 -22.05 -9.34
C ASP A 57 -12.79 -21.96 -10.88
N HIS A 58 -11.74 -21.39 -11.48
CA HIS A 58 -11.56 -21.23 -12.92
C HIS A 58 -10.18 -21.72 -13.37
N PRO A 59 -9.93 -23.05 -13.40
CA PRO A 59 -8.60 -23.59 -13.73
C PRO A 59 -8.09 -23.20 -15.12
N SER A 60 -8.99 -22.86 -16.07
CA SER A 60 -8.63 -22.34 -17.40
C SER A 60 -7.95 -20.97 -17.34
N ASP A 61 -8.15 -20.21 -16.28
CA ASP A 61 -7.63 -18.86 -16.09
C ASP A 61 -6.28 -18.87 -15.38
N SER A 62 -5.75 -20.07 -15.09
CA SER A 62 -4.40 -20.25 -14.56
C SER A 62 -3.36 -19.85 -15.61
N PHE A 63 -2.26 -19.23 -15.17
CA PHE A 63 -1.16 -18.87 -16.08
C PHE A 63 0.19 -19.15 -15.45
N GLN A 64 1.21 -19.29 -16.31
CA GLN A 64 2.61 -19.41 -15.91
C GLN A 64 3.46 -18.35 -16.62
N SER A 65 4.41 -17.75 -15.88
CA SER A 65 5.33 -16.74 -16.43
C SER A 65 6.67 -16.78 -15.70
N GLY A 66 7.72 -16.29 -16.39
CA GLY A 66 8.98 -15.93 -15.75
C GLY A 66 8.90 -14.53 -15.13
N ALA A 67 9.60 -14.32 -14.02
CA ALA A 67 9.73 -13.02 -13.35
C ALA A 67 11.05 -12.93 -12.56
N GLY A 68 11.40 -11.73 -12.12
CA GLY A 68 12.40 -11.49 -11.08
C GLY A 68 11.74 -11.39 -9.70
N LEU A 69 12.41 -11.91 -8.68
CA LEU A 69 11.98 -11.86 -7.30
C LEU A 69 12.96 -11.07 -6.43
N ARG A 70 12.46 -10.11 -5.66
CA ARG A 70 13.23 -9.38 -4.64
C ARG A 70 12.52 -9.36 -3.30
N MET A 71 13.31 -9.17 -2.24
CA MET A 71 12.76 -8.74 -0.96
C MET A 71 12.13 -7.35 -1.08
N HIS A 72 10.96 -7.16 -0.44
CA HIS A 72 10.30 -5.86 -0.31
C HIS A 72 10.30 -5.37 1.14
N GLY A 73 10.06 -4.07 1.32
CA GLY A 73 9.99 -3.45 2.64
C GLY A 73 11.33 -2.97 3.19
N ASN A 74 11.31 -2.56 4.45
CA ASN A 74 12.49 -2.03 5.13
C ASN A 74 12.67 -2.61 6.54
N GLY A 75 12.03 -2.06 7.58
CA GLY A 75 12.03 -2.62 8.93
C GLY A 75 11.49 -4.03 8.97
N SER A 76 10.39 -4.26 8.28
CA SER A 76 9.70 -5.55 8.10
C SER A 76 10.56 -6.68 7.54
N ARG A 77 11.70 -6.38 6.92
CA ARG A 77 12.65 -7.40 6.44
C ARG A 77 13.29 -8.25 7.54
N GLY A 78 13.15 -7.84 8.79
CA GLY A 78 13.56 -8.61 9.97
C GLY A 78 12.49 -9.58 10.49
N ASN A 79 11.29 -9.55 9.95
CA ASN A 79 10.20 -10.44 10.38
C ASN A 79 10.37 -11.84 9.77
N PRO A 80 9.84 -12.89 10.39
CA PRO A 80 9.88 -14.23 9.84
C PRO A 80 9.14 -14.39 8.50
N LYS A 81 8.03 -13.69 8.34
CA LYS A 81 7.25 -13.61 7.10
C LYS A 81 7.57 -12.30 6.41
N ASN A 82 8.18 -12.38 5.24
CA ASN A 82 8.69 -11.22 4.51
C ASN A 82 7.83 -10.88 3.31
N SER A 83 7.64 -9.58 3.06
CA SER A 83 7.08 -9.12 1.80
C SER A 83 8.07 -9.29 0.66
N LEU A 84 7.55 -9.66 -0.51
CA LEU A 84 8.32 -9.93 -1.73
C LEU A 84 7.86 -8.99 -2.84
N ARG A 85 8.64 -8.88 -3.90
CA ARG A 85 8.29 -8.11 -5.08
C ARG A 85 8.59 -8.91 -6.33
N LEU A 86 7.56 -9.08 -7.16
CA LEU A 86 7.65 -9.61 -8.51
C LEU A 86 7.99 -8.48 -9.47
N LEU A 87 8.92 -8.74 -10.41
CA LEU A 87 9.34 -7.81 -11.43
C LEU A 87 9.25 -8.51 -12.79
N PHE A 88 8.39 -8.01 -13.64
CA PHE A 88 8.22 -8.52 -14.99
C PHE A 88 9.13 -7.73 -15.92
N ARG A 89 10.05 -8.44 -16.59
CA ARG A 89 11.08 -7.87 -17.46
C ARG A 89 11.37 -8.80 -18.60
N ALA A 90 11.79 -8.25 -19.73
CA ALA A 90 12.19 -9.03 -20.90
C ALA A 90 13.29 -10.09 -20.62
N ASP A 91 14.12 -9.84 -19.59
CA ASP A 91 15.17 -10.78 -19.17
C ASP A 91 14.61 -12.10 -18.61
N TYR A 92 13.36 -12.11 -18.15
CA TYR A 92 12.70 -13.27 -17.54
C TYR A 92 11.55 -13.82 -18.40
N GLY A 93 11.15 -13.08 -19.47
CA GLY A 93 10.02 -13.45 -20.32
C GLY A 93 9.20 -12.24 -20.77
N ALA A 94 7.93 -12.17 -20.38
CA ALA A 94 7.10 -11.03 -20.70
C ALA A 94 7.53 -9.76 -19.93
N LYS A 95 7.54 -8.60 -20.62
CA LYS A 95 7.88 -7.30 -20.01
C LYS A 95 6.85 -6.86 -18.98
N LYS A 96 5.60 -7.33 -19.11
CA LYS A 96 4.49 -7.07 -18.19
C LYS A 96 3.76 -8.38 -17.95
N LEU A 97 3.21 -8.53 -16.75
CA LEU A 97 2.16 -9.48 -16.49
C LEU A 97 0.90 -8.97 -17.20
N GLU A 98 0.33 -9.75 -18.11
CA GLU A 98 -0.99 -9.48 -18.71
C GLU A 98 -1.99 -10.50 -18.14
N TYR A 99 -2.71 -10.11 -17.11
CA TYR A 99 -3.63 -10.97 -16.36
C TYR A 99 -4.61 -10.16 -15.52
N PRO A 100 -5.91 -10.53 -15.40
CA PRO A 100 -6.90 -9.83 -14.59
C PRO A 100 -6.71 -10.09 -13.08
N LEU A 101 -5.53 -9.73 -12.57
CA LEU A 101 -5.13 -10.04 -11.19
C LEU A 101 -6.11 -9.47 -10.15
N PHE A 102 -6.63 -8.28 -10.41
CA PHE A 102 -7.56 -7.56 -9.52
C PHE A 102 -9.02 -7.59 -10.02
N GLY A 103 -9.32 -8.53 -10.93
CA GLY A 103 -10.64 -8.71 -11.55
C GLY A 103 -10.73 -8.07 -12.94
N GLU A 104 -11.66 -8.59 -13.73
CA GLU A 104 -11.85 -8.19 -15.16
C GLU A 104 -12.17 -6.70 -15.34
N ASN A 105 -12.82 -6.09 -14.36
CA ASN A 105 -13.22 -4.68 -14.41
C ASN A 105 -12.17 -3.72 -13.82
N TRP A 106 -10.99 -4.23 -13.43
CA TRP A 106 -9.92 -3.35 -12.95
C TRP A 106 -9.41 -2.47 -14.10
N VAL A 107 -8.95 -1.26 -13.77
CA VAL A 107 -8.56 -0.24 -14.75
C VAL A 107 -7.46 -0.70 -15.72
N THR A 108 -6.62 -1.63 -15.31
CA THR A 108 -5.58 -2.24 -16.16
C THR A 108 -5.47 -3.74 -15.92
N GLN A 109 -5.04 -4.47 -16.97
CA GLN A 109 -4.69 -5.89 -16.90
C GLN A 109 -3.17 -6.10 -17.09
N LYS A 110 -2.36 -5.01 -17.00
CA LYS A 110 -0.93 -5.02 -17.29
C LYS A 110 -0.14 -4.49 -16.11
N PHE A 111 0.89 -5.23 -15.70
CA PHE A 111 1.67 -4.89 -14.50
C PHE A 111 3.16 -5.16 -14.72
N ASN A 112 4.01 -4.16 -14.52
CA ASN A 112 5.46 -4.32 -14.49
C ASN A 112 5.95 -4.87 -13.16
N THR A 113 5.25 -4.52 -12.08
CA THR A 113 5.66 -4.85 -10.72
C THR A 113 4.44 -5.14 -9.86
N ILE A 114 4.48 -6.26 -9.13
CA ILE A 114 3.50 -6.60 -8.09
C ILE A 114 4.25 -6.80 -6.78
N VAL A 115 3.74 -6.20 -5.72
CA VAL A 115 4.22 -6.42 -4.35
C VAL A 115 3.36 -7.49 -3.69
N LEU A 116 3.98 -8.54 -3.20
CA LEU A 116 3.35 -9.56 -2.37
C LEU A 116 3.55 -9.14 -0.91
N ARG A 117 2.55 -8.51 -0.32
CA ARG A 117 2.63 -8.01 1.05
C ARG A 117 2.42 -9.13 2.05
N ALA A 118 3.28 -9.21 3.06
CA ALA A 118 3.19 -10.17 4.16
C ALA A 118 2.40 -9.62 5.36
N GLN A 119 1.93 -8.36 5.27
CA GLN A 119 1.20 -7.66 6.34
C GLN A 119 2.01 -7.60 7.65
N ALA A 120 3.19 -6.99 7.61
CA ALA A 120 4.21 -7.11 8.65
C ALA A 120 3.76 -6.63 10.05
N ALA A 121 3.06 -5.49 10.13
CA ALA A 121 2.51 -4.96 11.38
C ALA A 121 1.09 -5.48 11.67
N ASN A 122 0.47 -6.12 10.68
CA ASN A 122 -0.90 -6.64 10.74
C ASN A 122 -0.93 -8.12 10.43
N SER A 123 -0.11 -8.89 11.17
CA SER A 123 -0.02 -10.35 11.04
C SER A 123 0.43 -10.98 12.35
N TRP A 124 0.17 -12.28 12.50
CA TRP A 124 0.63 -13.03 13.68
C TRP A 124 2.15 -13.18 13.77
N THR A 125 2.90 -12.79 12.74
CA THR A 125 4.37 -12.77 12.78
C THR A 125 4.95 -11.47 13.30
N SER A 126 4.13 -10.46 13.62
CA SER A 126 4.62 -9.22 14.23
C SER A 126 5.37 -9.49 15.53
N SER A 127 6.43 -8.72 15.79
CA SER A 127 7.18 -8.80 17.04
C SER A 127 6.40 -8.27 18.24
N ARG A 128 5.37 -7.44 18.02
CA ARG A 128 4.57 -6.81 19.06
C ARG A 128 3.31 -7.61 19.36
N ALA A 129 3.01 -7.78 20.65
CA ALA A 129 1.82 -8.52 21.07
C ALA A 129 0.52 -7.81 20.71
N GLU A 130 0.50 -6.48 20.83
CA GLU A 130 -0.66 -5.66 20.46
C GLU A 130 -1.01 -5.77 18.98
N ASP A 131 -0.01 -5.76 18.08
CA ASP A 131 -0.23 -5.94 16.65
C ASP A 131 -0.85 -7.31 16.35
N ARG A 132 -0.33 -8.37 17.00
CA ARG A 132 -0.87 -9.73 16.82
C ARG A 132 -2.30 -9.87 17.32
N ALA A 133 -2.64 -9.19 18.41
CA ALA A 133 -3.98 -9.22 19.01
C ALA A 133 -5.03 -8.48 18.15
N SER A 134 -4.59 -7.44 17.40
CA SER A 134 -5.46 -6.63 16.54
C SER A 134 -5.37 -6.98 15.06
N THR A 135 -4.70 -8.09 14.71
CA THR A 135 -4.50 -8.52 13.33
C THR A 135 -5.82 -8.84 12.64
N THR A 136 -6.08 -8.20 11.52
CA THR A 136 -7.18 -8.52 10.60
C THR A 136 -6.70 -8.85 9.19
N PHE A 137 -5.43 -8.57 8.85
CA PHE A 137 -4.83 -8.66 7.51
C PHE A 137 -5.39 -7.65 6.50
N LEU A 138 -6.34 -6.80 6.85
CA LEU A 138 -7.15 -6.03 5.91
C LEU A 138 -6.83 -4.55 5.83
N GLN A 139 -6.14 -3.95 6.81
CA GLN A 139 -6.01 -2.50 6.94
C GLN A 139 -5.49 -1.82 5.67
N ASP A 140 -4.41 -2.32 5.07
CA ASP A 140 -3.83 -1.72 3.87
C ASP A 140 -4.77 -1.82 2.64
N THR A 141 -5.43 -2.98 2.48
CA THR A 141 -6.40 -3.20 1.41
C THR A 141 -7.63 -2.31 1.60
N PHE A 142 -8.16 -2.26 2.81
CA PHE A 142 -9.32 -1.44 3.14
C PHE A 142 -9.06 0.07 2.91
N ALA A 143 -7.85 0.55 3.21
CA ALA A 143 -7.46 1.94 2.92
C ALA A 143 -7.52 2.26 1.43
N LYS A 144 -6.99 1.37 0.59
CA LYS A 144 -7.00 1.49 -0.88
C LYS A 144 -8.43 1.46 -1.42
N ASP A 145 -9.24 0.50 -0.98
CA ASP A 145 -10.64 0.38 -1.37
C ASP A 145 -11.43 1.63 -0.95
N THR A 146 -11.11 2.19 0.22
CA THR A 146 -11.74 3.43 0.72
C THR A 146 -11.36 4.62 -0.16
N GLN A 147 -10.08 4.77 -0.51
CA GLN A 147 -9.64 5.83 -1.43
C GLN A 147 -10.32 5.69 -2.80
N GLY A 148 -10.45 4.47 -3.32
CA GLY A 148 -11.19 4.19 -4.56
C GLY A 148 -12.68 4.56 -4.46
N ALA A 149 -13.33 4.23 -3.34
CA ALA A 149 -14.73 4.58 -3.08
C ALA A 149 -14.96 6.09 -2.92
N MET A 150 -13.92 6.86 -2.59
CA MET A 150 -13.96 8.32 -2.57
C MET A 150 -13.82 8.94 -3.97
N GLY A 151 -13.60 8.12 -5.01
CA GLY A 151 -13.53 8.54 -6.41
C GLY A 151 -12.11 8.80 -6.91
N HIS A 152 -11.08 8.37 -6.20
CA HIS A 152 -9.69 8.54 -6.61
C HIS A 152 -9.10 7.27 -7.22
N PRO A 153 -8.13 7.41 -8.13
CA PRO A 153 -7.30 6.28 -8.54
C PRO A 153 -6.61 5.67 -7.32
N THR A 154 -6.55 4.34 -7.28
CA THR A 154 -5.95 3.61 -6.17
C THR A 154 -5.19 2.38 -6.68
N ALA A 155 -4.29 1.83 -5.88
CA ALA A 155 -3.58 0.62 -6.21
C ALA A 155 -4.45 -0.62 -6.01
N GLY A 156 -4.52 -1.50 -7.00
CA GLY A 156 -5.22 -2.78 -6.92
C GLY A 156 -4.66 -3.66 -5.81
N SER A 157 -5.53 -4.46 -5.21
CA SER A 157 -5.18 -5.31 -4.06
C SER A 157 -6.12 -6.52 -4.00
N THR A 158 -5.56 -7.72 -3.76
CA THR A 158 -6.29 -8.99 -3.59
C THR A 158 -5.52 -9.92 -2.66
N PHE A 159 -6.02 -11.12 -2.40
CA PHE A 159 -5.33 -12.11 -1.56
C PHE A 159 -5.04 -13.39 -2.31
N VAL A 160 -3.93 -14.05 -1.95
CA VAL A 160 -3.51 -15.34 -2.51
C VAL A 160 -2.86 -16.21 -1.44
N HIS A 161 -2.97 -17.52 -1.60
CA HIS A 161 -2.08 -18.47 -0.95
C HIS A 161 -0.74 -18.50 -1.67
N LEU A 162 0.35 -18.14 -0.99
CA LEU A 162 1.70 -18.21 -1.55
C LEU A 162 2.36 -19.56 -1.25
N PHE A 163 2.94 -20.14 -2.30
CA PHE A 163 3.82 -21.30 -2.21
C PHE A 163 5.22 -20.95 -2.70
N LEU A 164 6.25 -21.35 -1.97
CA LEU A 164 7.65 -21.24 -2.37
C LEU A 164 8.23 -22.64 -2.54
N ASN A 165 8.64 -23.00 -3.75
CA ASN A 165 9.15 -24.34 -4.08
C ASN A 165 8.24 -25.47 -3.54
N GLY A 166 6.93 -25.34 -3.73
CA GLY A 166 5.93 -26.29 -3.28
C GLY A 166 5.57 -26.25 -1.78
N THR A 167 6.27 -25.43 -0.99
CA THR A 167 5.96 -25.27 0.44
C THR A 167 4.99 -24.11 0.64
N TYR A 168 3.88 -24.36 1.33
CA TYR A 168 2.94 -23.28 1.69
C TYR A 168 3.64 -22.24 2.57
N TRP A 169 3.62 -20.99 2.10
CA TRP A 169 4.34 -19.90 2.77
C TRP A 169 3.43 -18.94 3.52
N GLY A 170 2.14 -18.93 3.21
CA GLY A 170 1.12 -18.15 3.92
C GLY A 170 0.15 -17.42 3.01
N LEU A 171 -0.78 -16.69 3.63
CA LEU A 171 -1.71 -15.78 2.98
C LEU A 171 -0.98 -14.46 2.68
N TYR A 172 -0.91 -14.08 1.41
CA TYR A 172 -0.25 -12.86 0.95
C TYR A 172 -1.24 -11.93 0.26
N ASN A 173 -0.91 -10.66 0.24
CA ASN A 173 -1.69 -9.62 -0.41
C ASN A 173 -0.93 -9.07 -1.62
N PRO A 174 -1.14 -9.60 -2.85
CA PRO A 174 -0.68 -8.95 -4.08
C PRO A 174 -1.26 -7.56 -4.21
N THR A 175 -0.41 -6.57 -4.50
CA THR A 175 -0.83 -5.19 -4.71
C THR A 175 0.03 -4.50 -5.75
N GLU A 176 -0.58 -3.59 -6.51
CA GLU A 176 0.14 -2.69 -7.39
C GLU A 176 1.07 -1.79 -6.59
N ARG A 177 2.08 -1.26 -7.27
CA ARG A 177 3.03 -0.33 -6.68
C ARG A 177 2.94 1.01 -7.40
N PRO A 178 2.36 2.08 -6.77
CA PRO A 178 2.33 3.39 -7.38
C PRO A 178 3.74 3.92 -7.65
N ASP A 179 4.14 3.94 -8.92
CA ASP A 179 5.39 4.48 -9.48
C ASP A 179 5.17 4.86 -10.96
N GLY A 180 6.22 5.09 -11.76
CA GLY A 180 6.07 5.48 -13.16
C GLY A 180 5.32 4.44 -13.99
N SER A 181 5.63 3.14 -13.80
CA SER A 181 4.93 2.07 -14.51
C SER A 181 3.45 1.98 -14.15
N PHE A 182 3.09 2.23 -12.89
CA PHE A 182 1.70 2.36 -12.47
C PHE A 182 1.00 3.52 -13.19
N GLY A 183 1.72 4.66 -13.33
CA GLY A 183 1.20 5.80 -14.09
C GLY A 183 0.91 5.44 -15.53
N GLU A 184 1.85 4.78 -16.21
CA GLU A 184 1.69 4.27 -17.58
C GLU A 184 0.47 3.33 -17.69
N ASP A 185 0.36 2.36 -16.78
CA ASP A 185 -0.67 1.31 -16.84
C ASP A 185 -2.09 1.86 -16.54
N HIS A 186 -2.22 2.90 -15.71
CA HIS A 186 -3.49 3.49 -15.32
C HIS A 186 -3.95 4.65 -16.21
N PHE A 187 -3.00 5.46 -16.74
CA PHE A 187 -3.32 6.73 -17.40
C PHE A 187 -2.75 6.83 -18.82
N GLY A 188 -2.05 5.78 -19.29
CA GLY A 188 -1.42 5.73 -20.62
C GLY A 188 -0.14 6.54 -20.72
N GLY A 189 0.44 6.61 -21.92
CA GLY A 189 1.78 7.16 -22.16
C GLY A 189 2.86 6.12 -21.88
N ASP A 190 4.07 6.58 -21.56
CA ASP A 190 5.21 5.76 -21.18
C ASP A 190 5.54 5.94 -19.70
N ASP A 191 6.22 4.99 -19.06
CA ASP A 191 6.63 5.09 -17.64
C ASP A 191 7.53 6.29 -17.36
N THR A 192 8.26 6.77 -18.37
CA THR A 192 9.09 7.99 -18.35
C THR A 192 8.29 9.29 -18.37
N ASP A 193 6.99 9.24 -18.71
CA ASP A 193 6.07 10.38 -18.62
C ASP A 193 5.59 10.66 -17.19
N TYR A 194 6.14 9.94 -16.18
CA TYR A 194 5.68 10.04 -14.81
C TYR A 194 6.82 10.25 -13.82
N ASP A 195 6.59 11.19 -12.90
CA ASP A 195 7.37 11.31 -11.68
C ASP A 195 6.65 10.58 -10.54
N ALA A 196 7.41 9.88 -9.71
CA ALA A 196 6.89 9.24 -8.52
C ALA A 196 7.85 9.41 -7.35
N VAL A 197 7.30 9.76 -6.20
CA VAL A 197 8.06 9.94 -4.96
C VAL A 197 7.47 9.11 -3.82
N ASN A 198 8.35 8.74 -2.91
CA ASN A 198 8.02 8.12 -1.65
C ASN A 198 8.73 8.89 -0.54
N ARG A 199 8.06 9.12 0.57
CA ARG A 199 8.72 9.69 1.72
C ARG A 199 8.75 8.69 2.87
N ARG A 200 9.91 8.59 3.46
CA ARG A 200 10.16 7.78 4.63
C ARG A 200 10.85 8.59 5.74
N PHE A 201 12.05 9.00 5.59
CA PHE A 201 12.78 9.97 6.43
C PHE A 201 13.14 11.21 5.64
N SER A 202 13.21 11.05 4.34
CA SER A 202 13.38 12.06 3.30
C SER A 202 12.62 11.63 2.07
N VAL A 203 12.45 12.53 1.11
CA VAL A 203 11.82 12.21 -0.17
C VAL A 203 12.76 11.38 -1.03
N GLU A 204 12.30 10.19 -1.41
CA GLU A 204 12.99 9.25 -2.30
C GLU A 204 12.30 9.28 -3.67
N VAL A 205 13.07 9.44 -4.74
CA VAL A 205 12.55 9.33 -6.11
C VAL A 205 12.39 7.86 -6.47
N LEU A 206 11.19 7.49 -6.90
CA LEU A 206 10.87 6.14 -7.40
C LEU A 206 10.92 6.06 -8.92
N SER A 207 10.51 7.13 -9.60
CA SER A 207 10.55 7.30 -11.05
C SER A 207 10.69 8.78 -11.38
N GLY A 208 11.30 9.11 -12.52
CA GLY A 208 11.47 10.48 -12.99
C GLY A 208 12.32 11.33 -12.06
N THR A 209 11.82 12.51 -11.67
CA THR A 209 12.51 13.48 -10.83
C THR A 209 11.64 13.98 -9.67
N LYS A 210 12.26 14.70 -8.71
CA LYS A 210 11.52 15.40 -7.65
C LYS A 210 11.44 16.91 -7.83
N THR A 211 11.84 17.44 -8.98
CA THR A 211 11.90 18.87 -9.22
C THR A 211 10.57 19.55 -8.95
N HIS A 212 9.50 19.03 -9.54
CA HIS A 212 8.15 19.57 -9.34
C HIS A 212 7.63 19.37 -7.90
N TRP A 213 8.13 18.38 -7.19
CA TRP A 213 7.89 18.24 -5.75
C TRP A 213 8.52 19.37 -4.96
N ASP A 214 9.80 19.67 -5.22
CA ASP A 214 10.52 20.74 -4.53
C ASP A 214 9.89 22.12 -4.83
N GLU A 215 9.42 22.33 -6.07
CA GLU A 215 8.64 23.51 -6.47
C GLU A 215 7.33 23.62 -5.71
N MET A 216 6.54 22.54 -5.63
CA MET A 216 5.30 22.49 -4.85
C MET A 216 5.52 22.85 -3.38
N ILE A 217 6.53 22.24 -2.75
CA ILE A 217 6.86 22.52 -1.34
C ILE A 217 7.28 23.99 -1.16
N THR A 218 8.09 24.53 -2.07
CA THR A 218 8.51 25.93 -2.04
C THR A 218 7.30 26.85 -2.19
N HIS A 219 6.46 26.59 -3.18
CA HIS A 219 5.25 27.33 -3.44
C HIS A 219 4.30 27.28 -2.24
N SER A 220 4.03 26.09 -1.68
CA SER A 220 3.19 25.95 -0.49
C SER A 220 3.70 26.71 0.74
N ASN A 221 5.00 26.99 0.82
CA ASN A 221 5.59 27.77 1.92
C ASN A 221 5.32 29.29 1.79
N THR A 222 5.03 29.76 0.57
CA THR A 222 4.77 31.19 0.28
C THR A 222 3.29 31.52 0.14
N LEU A 223 2.43 30.49 -0.06
CA LEU A 223 1.04 30.58 -0.51
C LEU A 223 -0.01 30.94 0.54
N LEU A 224 0.37 31.17 1.77
CA LEU A 224 -0.58 31.09 2.89
C LEU A 224 -1.63 32.19 2.95
N ASP A 225 -1.45 33.29 2.23
CA ASP A 225 -2.21 34.53 2.45
C ASP A 225 -2.97 35.08 1.22
N SER A 226 -2.93 34.43 0.04
CA SER A 226 -3.61 34.97 -1.14
C SER A 226 -4.46 33.93 -1.87
N GLN A 227 -5.66 34.36 -2.30
CA GLN A 227 -6.60 33.54 -3.07
C GLN A 227 -6.01 33.10 -4.42
N VAL A 228 -5.32 33.96 -5.11
CA VAL A 228 -4.71 33.67 -6.43
C VAL A 228 -3.66 32.57 -6.32
N GLU A 229 -2.90 32.59 -5.25
CA GLU A 229 -1.88 31.58 -4.99
C GLU A 229 -2.50 30.23 -4.62
N TYR A 230 -3.63 30.22 -3.90
CA TYR A 230 -4.38 29.00 -3.60
C TYR A 230 -4.92 28.33 -4.88
N GLU A 231 -5.48 29.11 -5.82
CA GLU A 231 -5.97 28.59 -7.10
C GLU A 231 -4.85 27.93 -7.93
N GLN A 232 -3.61 28.44 -7.84
CA GLN A 232 -2.45 27.84 -8.52
C GLN A 232 -2.00 26.49 -7.89
N LEU A 233 -2.44 26.18 -6.68
CA LEU A 233 -2.05 24.94 -6.01
C LEU A 233 -2.59 23.69 -6.74
N ASP A 234 -3.74 23.78 -7.41
CA ASP A 234 -4.30 22.68 -8.20
C ASP A 234 -3.40 22.30 -9.40
N ASP A 235 -2.47 23.18 -9.84
CA ASP A 235 -1.45 22.84 -10.83
C ASP A 235 -0.35 21.95 -10.26
N TYR A 236 -0.12 22.04 -8.96
CA TYR A 236 0.92 21.28 -8.25
C TYR A 236 0.40 20.00 -7.62
N ILE A 237 -0.76 20.05 -6.97
CA ILE A 237 -1.35 18.90 -6.28
C ILE A 237 -2.87 18.90 -6.48
N ASP A 238 -3.42 17.72 -6.74
CA ASP A 238 -4.86 17.49 -6.74
C ASP A 238 -5.40 17.69 -5.32
N VAL A 239 -6.00 18.87 -5.08
CA VAL A 239 -6.42 19.30 -3.73
C VAL A 239 -7.53 18.41 -3.19
N ASP A 240 -8.46 17.92 -4.02
CA ASP A 240 -9.48 16.97 -3.58
C ASP A 240 -8.87 15.64 -3.15
N ASN A 241 -7.88 15.15 -3.92
CA ASN A 241 -7.13 13.96 -3.55
C ASN A 241 -6.34 14.15 -2.25
N LEU A 242 -5.71 15.31 -2.06
CA LEU A 242 -5.00 15.65 -0.81
C LEU A 242 -5.93 15.60 0.39
N ILE A 243 -7.09 16.23 0.31
CA ILE A 243 -8.08 16.25 1.38
C ILE A 243 -8.54 14.83 1.71
N ASP A 244 -8.95 14.08 0.70
CA ASP A 244 -9.49 12.73 0.88
C ASP A 244 -8.43 11.74 1.38
N TYR A 245 -7.19 11.85 0.89
CA TYR A 245 -6.07 11.08 1.40
C TYR A 245 -5.86 11.31 2.90
N MET A 246 -5.91 12.57 3.34
CA MET A 246 -5.79 12.90 4.77
C MET A 246 -7.01 12.42 5.56
N LEU A 247 -8.23 12.50 5.00
CA LEU A 247 -9.43 11.95 5.62
C LEU A 247 -9.35 10.44 5.82
N VAL A 248 -8.81 9.68 4.86
CA VAL A 248 -8.57 8.23 5.01
C VAL A 248 -7.60 7.96 6.16
N HIS A 249 -6.49 8.70 6.25
CA HIS A 249 -5.52 8.56 7.33
C HIS A 249 -6.13 8.87 8.71
N GLN A 250 -6.93 9.92 8.80
CA GLN A 250 -7.63 10.31 10.03
C GLN A 250 -8.68 9.28 10.44
N PHE A 251 -9.51 8.84 9.49
CA PHE A 251 -10.53 7.83 9.71
C PHE A 251 -9.94 6.49 10.20
N MET A 252 -8.86 6.07 9.60
CA MET A 252 -8.18 4.82 9.95
C MET A 252 -7.23 4.95 11.14
N GLN A 253 -7.05 6.15 11.70
CA GLN A 253 -6.17 6.39 12.84
C GLN A 253 -4.74 5.85 12.59
N THR A 254 -4.19 6.16 11.42
CA THR A 254 -2.89 5.65 10.99
C THR A 254 -1.77 6.12 11.91
N ARG A 255 -0.93 5.20 12.38
CA ARG A 255 0.18 5.51 13.30
C ARG A 255 1.55 5.64 12.61
N ASP A 256 1.65 5.37 11.34
CA ASP A 256 2.88 5.45 10.54
C ASP A 256 2.59 6.12 9.19
N GLY A 257 1.80 7.18 9.24
CA GLY A 257 1.34 7.96 8.09
C GLY A 257 2.13 9.24 7.85
N PRO A 258 1.67 10.08 6.93
CA PRO A 258 2.33 11.34 6.55
C PRO A 258 2.40 12.37 7.69
N ASP A 259 1.56 12.23 8.69
CA ASP A 259 1.35 13.14 9.83
C ASP A 259 1.83 12.58 11.18
N ASP A 260 2.30 11.33 11.24
CA ASP A 260 2.79 10.69 12.48
C ASP A 260 4.25 10.21 12.34
N HIS A 261 4.87 9.84 13.44
CA HIS A 261 6.14 9.11 13.69
C HIS A 261 7.29 9.24 12.68
N GLY A 262 7.32 10.23 11.83
CA GLY A 262 8.39 10.45 10.87
C GLY A 262 7.91 10.66 9.47
N HIS A 263 6.61 10.93 9.30
CA HIS A 263 6.03 11.29 8.02
C HIS A 263 6.32 10.24 6.94
N ASN A 264 6.06 8.98 7.31
CA ASN A 264 6.32 7.80 6.49
C ASN A 264 5.17 7.50 5.52
N ASN A 265 5.40 6.50 4.67
CA ASN A 265 4.39 5.84 3.86
C ASN A 265 3.59 6.79 2.96
N MET A 266 4.20 7.92 2.62
CA MET A 266 3.65 8.90 1.71
C MET A 266 4.12 8.55 0.29
N ARG A 267 3.20 8.20 -0.57
CA ARG A 267 3.48 7.83 -1.95
C ARG A 267 2.65 8.67 -2.90
N LEU A 268 3.32 9.36 -3.83
CA LEU A 268 2.68 10.21 -4.83
C LEU A 268 3.21 9.90 -6.22
N VAL A 269 2.31 10.05 -7.19
CA VAL A 269 2.60 9.94 -8.63
C VAL A 269 1.97 11.14 -9.32
N ARG A 270 2.67 11.69 -10.32
CA ARG A 270 2.16 12.72 -11.23
C ARG A 270 2.58 12.41 -12.66
N ARG A 271 1.80 12.88 -13.63
CA ARG A 271 2.24 12.92 -15.02
C ARG A 271 3.14 14.13 -15.22
N ASN A 272 4.33 13.95 -15.84
CA ASN A 272 5.23 15.05 -16.14
C ASN A 272 5.10 15.52 -17.59
N ASN A 273 4.58 14.65 -18.47
CA ASN A 273 4.35 14.96 -19.88
C ASN A 273 3.02 14.34 -20.41
N PRO A 274 1.96 15.16 -20.69
CA PRO A 274 1.85 16.58 -20.30
C PRO A 274 1.84 16.74 -18.77
N SER A 275 2.27 17.92 -18.31
CA SER A 275 2.35 18.22 -16.87
C SER A 275 0.98 18.16 -16.20
N GLY A 276 0.91 17.49 -15.06
CA GLY A 276 -0.26 17.38 -14.22
C GLY A 276 0.10 17.41 -12.72
N PRO A 277 -0.90 17.51 -11.84
CA PRO A 277 -0.68 17.61 -10.40
C PRO A 277 -0.24 16.29 -9.78
N TRP A 278 0.41 16.35 -8.63
CA TRP A 278 0.66 15.21 -7.77
C TRP A 278 -0.65 14.63 -7.22
N ARG A 279 -0.73 13.31 -7.15
CA ARG A 279 -1.77 12.55 -6.45
C ARG A 279 -1.15 11.62 -5.43
N ALA A 280 -1.71 11.62 -4.22
CA ALA A 280 -1.31 10.75 -3.13
C ALA A 280 -2.11 9.43 -3.16
N TYR A 281 -1.44 8.35 -2.84
CA TYR A 281 -2.00 6.99 -2.84
C TYR A 281 -1.87 6.35 -1.47
N ALA A 282 -2.96 5.77 -0.96
CA ALA A 282 -2.95 4.96 0.25
C ALA A 282 -1.93 3.82 0.11
N TRP A 283 -0.96 3.78 1.01
CA TRP A 283 0.16 2.85 0.94
C TRP A 283 0.71 2.53 2.32
N ASP A 284 0.95 1.23 2.59
CA ASP A 284 1.56 0.74 3.84
C ASP A 284 0.75 1.12 5.09
N MET A 285 -0.59 1.04 4.96
CA MET A 285 -1.56 1.38 6.01
C MET A 285 -1.76 0.26 7.03
N GLU A 286 -0.82 -0.69 7.13
CA GLU A 286 -0.91 -1.85 8.02
C GLU A 286 -0.94 -1.45 9.51
N TYR A 287 -0.34 -0.30 9.85
CA TYR A 287 -0.28 0.21 11.21
C TYR A 287 -1.38 1.24 11.47
N SER A 288 -2.63 0.82 11.29
CA SER A 288 -3.84 1.60 11.50
C SER A 288 -4.91 0.78 12.21
N MET A 289 -5.95 1.43 12.77
CA MET A 289 -7.09 0.78 13.45
C MET A 289 -6.67 -0.17 14.59
N ILE A 290 -5.58 0.14 15.29
CA ILE A 290 -4.99 -0.73 16.32
C ILE A 290 -5.20 -0.23 17.75
N ASP A 291 -5.90 0.88 17.95
CA ASP A 291 -6.25 1.36 19.28
C ASP A 291 -7.54 0.71 19.77
N THR A 292 -7.39 -0.37 20.52
CA THR A 292 -8.52 -1.08 21.14
C THR A 292 -8.97 -0.46 22.46
N THR A 293 -8.25 0.57 22.96
CA THR A 293 -8.52 1.16 24.29
C THR A 293 -9.40 2.40 24.22
N GLY A 294 -9.58 2.99 23.03
CA GLY A 294 -10.34 4.24 22.85
C GLY A 294 -9.76 5.44 23.59
N THR A 295 -8.51 5.35 24.07
CA THR A 295 -7.90 6.37 24.93
C THR A 295 -7.17 7.45 24.14
N ARG A 296 -6.99 7.26 22.81
CA ARG A 296 -6.35 8.26 21.95
C ARG A 296 -7.41 9.06 21.21
N ASP A 297 -7.36 10.37 21.36
CA ASP A 297 -8.15 11.28 20.55
C ASP A 297 -7.43 11.49 19.21
N TYR A 298 -7.99 10.91 18.15
CA TYR A 298 -7.51 11.07 16.77
C TYR A 298 -8.35 12.10 15.99
N THR A 299 -9.36 12.70 16.62
CA THR A 299 -10.25 13.68 15.98
C THR A 299 -9.61 15.05 15.87
N TYR A 300 -8.63 15.34 16.73
CA TYR A 300 -7.90 16.59 16.65
C TYR A 300 -6.75 16.50 15.67
N PRO A 301 -6.41 17.59 14.96
CA PRO A 301 -5.27 17.59 14.07
C PRO A 301 -4.09 17.02 14.84
N PHE A 302 -3.49 15.96 14.30
CA PHE A 302 -2.30 15.37 14.88
C PHE A 302 -1.36 16.49 15.25
N PRO A 303 -0.88 16.56 16.51
CA PRO A 303 0.03 17.61 16.87
C PRO A 303 1.32 17.39 16.10
N ILE A 304 1.37 17.93 14.89
CA ILE A 304 2.58 18.00 14.06
C ILE A 304 3.71 18.68 14.82
N TYR A 305 3.33 19.39 15.87
CA TYR A 305 4.22 20.09 16.77
C TYR A 305 4.45 19.39 18.14
N SER A 306 4.02 18.17 18.36
CA SER A 306 4.44 17.49 19.58
C SER A 306 5.90 17.05 19.46
N SER A 307 6.78 17.98 19.79
CA SER A 307 8.22 17.80 20.01
C SER A 307 8.58 16.67 21.00
N SER A 308 7.61 15.94 21.53
CA SER A 308 7.78 15.01 22.62
C SER A 308 7.88 13.53 22.22
N ARG A 309 7.67 13.16 20.94
CA ARG A 309 7.66 11.73 20.53
C ARG A 309 8.68 11.28 19.50
N SER A 310 9.22 12.16 18.70
CA SER A 310 10.43 11.84 17.91
C SER A 310 11.23 13.10 17.73
N GLY A 311 12.49 13.07 18.11
CA GLY A 311 13.35 14.24 18.03
C GLY A 311 13.18 14.96 16.68
N ASN A 312 12.89 16.23 16.77
CA ASN A 312 12.97 17.32 15.79
C ASN A 312 13.15 16.87 14.31
N ARG A 313 12.21 16.09 13.75
CA ARG A 313 12.25 15.75 12.33
C ARG A 313 11.56 16.85 11.55
N ASP A 314 12.29 17.40 10.60
CA ASP A 314 11.79 18.40 9.69
C ASP A 314 10.66 17.82 8.84
N ILE A 315 9.45 18.38 8.98
CA ILE A 315 8.24 17.99 8.24
C ILE A 315 7.97 18.92 7.07
N THR A 316 8.77 19.94 6.89
CA THR A 316 8.55 21.01 5.91
C THR A 316 8.48 20.48 4.47
N ASP A 317 9.04 19.30 4.21
CA ASP A 317 9.01 18.59 2.94
C ASP A 317 7.94 17.48 2.86
N SER A 318 6.89 17.53 3.69
CA SER A 318 5.80 16.55 3.72
C SER A 318 4.51 17.10 3.16
N ILE A 319 3.71 16.24 2.49
CA ILE A 319 2.34 16.56 2.06
C ILE A 319 1.45 16.98 3.24
N ALA A 320 1.68 16.42 4.44
CA ALA A 320 0.97 16.82 5.64
C ALA A 320 1.24 18.27 6.03
N SER A 321 2.45 18.79 5.78
CA SER A 321 2.75 20.20 6.04
C SER A 321 1.97 21.13 5.09
N VAL A 322 1.83 20.74 3.82
CA VAL A 322 0.99 21.46 2.85
C VAL A 322 -0.45 21.50 3.33
N TYR A 323 -1.01 20.33 3.64
CA TYR A 323 -2.38 20.18 4.16
C TYR A 323 -2.65 21.07 5.38
N LEU A 324 -1.77 21.05 6.37
CA LEU A 324 -1.99 21.81 7.59
C LEU A 324 -1.92 23.31 7.42
N ARG A 325 -0.94 23.79 6.63
CA ARG A 325 -0.86 25.21 6.33
C ARG A 325 -2.15 25.72 5.70
N LEU A 326 -2.68 24.97 4.72
CA LEU A 326 -3.94 25.30 4.07
C LEU A 326 -5.11 25.23 5.06
N LYS A 327 -5.18 24.18 5.87
CA LYS A 327 -6.23 24.01 6.85
C LYS A 327 -6.25 25.12 7.91
N ASP A 328 -5.08 25.57 8.34
CA ASP A 328 -4.97 26.57 9.41
C ASP A 328 -5.14 28.00 8.89
N ASN A 329 -4.86 28.27 7.61
CA ASN A 329 -4.72 29.65 7.11
C ASN A 329 -5.59 29.99 5.88
N ASN A 330 -6.18 29.01 5.18
CA ASN A 330 -6.96 29.26 3.98
C ASN A 330 -8.44 28.94 4.16
N PRO A 331 -9.36 29.94 4.21
CA PRO A 331 -10.79 29.70 4.42
C PRO A 331 -11.47 28.91 3.30
N GLU A 332 -11.01 29.03 2.07
CA GLU A 332 -11.58 28.30 0.95
C GLU A 332 -11.19 26.84 0.97
N PHE A 333 -9.95 26.53 1.33
CA PHE A 333 -9.56 25.15 1.60
C PHE A 333 -10.35 24.54 2.77
N GLN A 334 -10.59 25.31 3.83
CA GLN A 334 -11.42 24.86 4.97
C GLN A 334 -12.84 24.53 4.51
N LEU A 335 -13.44 25.35 3.65
CA LEU A 335 -14.76 25.08 3.07
C LEU A 335 -14.72 23.82 2.18
N ARG A 336 -13.77 23.71 1.29
CA ARG A 336 -13.57 22.54 0.42
C ARG A 336 -13.37 21.25 1.25
N TYR A 337 -12.58 21.34 2.33
CA TYR A 337 -12.40 20.23 3.28
C TYR A 337 -13.73 19.86 3.96
N ALA A 338 -14.51 20.83 4.42
CA ALA A 338 -15.80 20.57 5.06
C ALA A 338 -16.79 19.89 4.09
N ASP A 339 -16.83 20.33 2.84
CA ASP A 339 -17.67 19.72 1.80
C ASP A 339 -17.25 18.28 1.49
N ARG A 340 -15.95 18.01 1.38
CA ARG A 340 -15.42 16.66 1.17
C ARG A 340 -15.71 15.77 2.38
N ALA A 341 -15.47 16.25 3.59
CA ALA A 341 -15.76 15.53 4.82
C ALA A 341 -17.26 15.20 4.93
N TYR A 342 -18.15 16.18 4.65
CA TYR A 342 -19.59 15.96 4.64
C TYR A 342 -20.00 14.89 3.60
N ARG A 343 -19.48 15.00 2.38
CA ARG A 343 -19.74 14.03 1.29
C ARG A 343 -19.40 12.62 1.68
N HIS A 344 -18.27 12.42 2.37
CA HIS A 344 -17.77 11.08 2.64
C HIS A 344 -18.23 10.50 3.98
N LEU A 345 -18.50 11.32 4.99
CA LEU A 345 -18.91 10.85 6.31
C LEU A 345 -20.43 10.66 6.44
N TYR A 346 -21.23 11.29 5.58
CA TYR A 346 -22.69 11.26 5.68
C TYR A 346 -23.37 10.65 4.45
N HIS A 347 -24.65 10.36 4.55
CA HIS A 347 -25.55 9.95 3.46
C HIS A 347 -25.06 8.75 2.63
N GLY A 348 -24.43 7.76 3.27
CA GLY A 348 -23.91 6.59 2.57
C GLY A 348 -22.58 6.85 1.86
N GLY A 349 -21.90 7.94 2.17
CA GLY A 349 -20.56 8.24 1.65
C GLY A 349 -19.51 7.20 2.07
N ALA A 350 -18.34 7.30 1.47
CA ALA A 350 -17.29 6.28 1.59
C ALA A 350 -16.83 6.03 3.04
N LEU A 351 -16.83 7.04 3.90
CA LEU A 351 -16.42 6.96 5.31
C LEU A 351 -17.64 6.87 6.26
N SER A 352 -18.87 6.79 5.73
CA SER A 352 -20.04 6.54 6.58
C SER A 352 -19.98 5.14 7.20
N GLU A 353 -20.65 4.97 8.34
CA GLU A 353 -20.74 3.65 8.99
C GLU A 353 -21.16 2.55 8.00
N GLN A 354 -22.22 2.76 7.25
CA GLN A 354 -22.71 1.81 6.27
C GLN A 354 -21.71 1.54 5.13
N GLY A 355 -21.15 2.60 4.54
CA GLY A 355 -20.21 2.46 3.41
C GLY A 355 -18.89 1.79 3.82
N ALA A 356 -18.35 2.16 4.98
CA ALA A 356 -17.13 1.59 5.51
C ALA A 356 -17.32 0.13 5.95
N ALA A 357 -18.41 -0.17 6.68
CA ALA A 357 -18.71 -1.54 7.12
C ALA A 357 -18.86 -2.49 5.92
N ALA A 358 -19.67 -2.13 4.92
CA ALA A 358 -19.87 -2.98 3.75
C ALA A 358 -18.57 -3.31 2.99
N ARG A 359 -17.66 -2.33 2.85
CA ARG A 359 -16.34 -2.59 2.23
C ARG A 359 -15.46 -3.48 3.09
N PHE A 360 -15.44 -3.26 4.40
CA PHE A 360 -14.65 -4.09 5.31
C PHE A 360 -15.17 -5.53 5.34
N GLU A 361 -16.49 -5.73 5.44
CA GLU A 361 -17.14 -7.04 5.40
C GLU A 361 -16.87 -7.78 4.10
N SER A 362 -16.89 -7.08 2.95
CA SER A 362 -16.53 -7.69 1.66
C SER A 362 -15.13 -8.30 1.68
N ARG A 363 -14.15 -7.62 2.30
CA ARG A 363 -12.79 -8.12 2.43
C ARG A 363 -12.65 -9.21 3.50
N VAL A 364 -13.46 -9.16 4.57
CA VAL A 364 -13.56 -10.26 5.54
C VAL A 364 -14.02 -11.54 4.83
N HIS A 365 -15.09 -11.47 4.05
CA HIS A 365 -15.60 -12.62 3.29
C HIS A 365 -14.59 -13.19 2.29
N GLU A 366 -13.75 -12.32 1.67
CA GLU A 366 -12.67 -12.79 0.77
C GLU A 366 -11.67 -13.69 1.49
N ILE A 367 -11.33 -13.42 2.77
CA ILE A 367 -10.22 -14.11 3.45
C ILE A 367 -10.60 -14.97 4.65
N GLU A 368 -11.84 -14.92 5.16
CA GLU A 368 -12.23 -15.60 6.42
C GLU A 368 -11.88 -17.10 6.43
N SER A 369 -12.10 -17.80 5.32
CA SER A 369 -11.69 -19.18 5.18
C SER A 369 -10.18 -19.33 4.99
N ALA A 370 -9.54 -18.45 4.22
CA ALA A 370 -8.09 -18.51 3.93
C ALA A 370 -7.22 -18.34 5.17
N VAL A 371 -7.70 -17.58 6.16
CA VAL A 371 -7.00 -17.35 7.44
C VAL A 371 -6.74 -18.63 8.22
N VAL A 372 -7.54 -19.68 8.04
CA VAL A 372 -7.30 -21.00 8.65
C VAL A 372 -5.95 -21.57 8.21
N ALA A 373 -5.64 -21.50 6.92
CA ALA A 373 -4.35 -21.95 6.38
C ALA A 373 -3.18 -21.07 6.86
N GLU A 374 -3.37 -19.76 6.92
CA GLU A 374 -2.39 -18.82 7.51
C GLU A 374 -2.12 -19.15 8.98
N SER A 375 -3.17 -19.44 9.76
CA SER A 375 -3.06 -19.83 11.17
C SER A 375 -2.24 -21.11 11.34
N ALA A 376 -2.46 -22.12 10.48
CA ALA A 376 -1.71 -23.37 10.51
C ALA A 376 -0.20 -23.15 10.25
N ARG A 377 0.18 -22.15 9.47
CA ARG A 377 1.59 -21.85 9.13
C ARG A 377 2.27 -20.94 10.14
N TRP A 378 1.56 -19.89 10.60
CA TRP A 378 2.14 -18.79 11.36
C TRP A 378 1.49 -18.52 12.73
N GLY A 379 0.28 -19.07 12.97
CA GLY A 379 -0.50 -18.77 14.17
C GLY A 379 0.12 -19.27 15.47
N ASP A 380 0.87 -20.38 15.44
CA ASP A 380 1.46 -20.98 16.63
C ASP A 380 2.86 -20.46 16.98
N GLN A 381 3.47 -19.64 16.14
CA GLN A 381 4.85 -19.19 16.32
C GLN A 381 5.06 -18.27 17.53
N ARG A 382 3.99 -17.71 18.10
CA ARG A 382 4.12 -16.71 19.18
C ARG A 382 2.92 -16.72 20.14
N ARG A 383 2.49 -17.91 20.50
CA ARG A 383 1.63 -18.09 21.67
C ARG A 383 2.37 -17.76 22.96
#